data_cce7dcaa50e3e308cf25118b0405aa7d
#
_entry.id   cce7dcaa50e3e308cf25118b0405aa7d
#
_cell.length_a   1.000
_cell.length_b   1.000
_cell.length_c   1.000
_cell.angle_alpha   90.00
_cell.angle_beta   90.00
_cell.angle_gamma   90.00
#
_symmetry.space_group_name_H-M   'P 1'
#
loop_
_entity.id
_entity.type
_entity.pdbx_description
1 polymer ?
#
loop_
_entity_poly.entity_id
_entity_poly.type
_entity_poly.pdbx_seq_one_letter_code
_entity_poly.pdbx_strand_id
1 'polypeptide(L)' 'MSVFQNALLTVVWLFTIIMCADLWTLPAIDGNAGLAEKLGGTGLFISTAVVAHIVIKRILKTEKKEN' A
#
# COMPACT_ATOMS: atom_id res chain seq x y z
N MET A 1 -12.38 3.43 -17.69
CA MET A 1 -11.31 3.49 -16.72
C MET A 1 -10.19 4.36 -17.23
N SER A 2 -9.78 5.32 -16.47
CA SER A 2 -8.79 6.25 -16.96
C SER A 2 -7.38 5.75 -16.70
N VAL A 3 -6.47 6.16 -17.57
CA VAL A 3 -5.06 5.84 -17.41
C VAL A 3 -4.54 6.41 -16.10
N PHE A 4 -5.05 7.59 -15.74
CA PHE A 4 -4.66 8.24 -14.51
C PHE A 4 -4.97 7.37 -13.28
N GLN A 5 -6.15 6.78 -13.26
CA GLN A 5 -6.54 5.91 -12.15
C GLN A 5 -5.62 4.70 -12.05
N ASN A 6 -5.33 4.08 -13.19
CA ASN A 6 -4.43 2.94 -13.20
C ASN A 6 -3.03 3.33 -12.73
N ALA A 7 -2.56 4.48 -13.17
CA ALA A 7 -1.25 4.95 -12.77
C ALA A 7 -1.18 5.18 -11.27
N LEU A 8 -2.22 5.79 -10.71
CA LEU A 8 -2.28 6.06 -9.28
C LEU A 8 -2.24 4.75 -8.48
N LEU A 9 -3.06 3.79 -8.89
CA LEU A 9 -3.10 2.51 -8.18
C LEU A 9 -1.76 1.79 -8.28
N THR A 10 -1.15 1.84 -9.46
CA THR A 10 0.16 1.22 -9.65
C THR A 10 1.20 1.84 -8.73
N VAL A 11 1.20 3.17 -8.65
CA VAL A 11 2.16 3.87 -7.79
C VAL A 11 1.95 3.49 -6.32
N VAL A 12 0.70 3.43 -5.89
CA VAL A 12 0.39 3.09 -4.50
C VAL A 12 0.92 1.70 -4.18
N TRP A 13 0.64 0.73 -5.04
CA TRP A 13 1.06 -0.64 -4.79
C TRP A 13 2.56 -0.82 -4.92
N LEU A 14 3.19 -0.15 -5.88
CA LEU A 14 4.64 -0.19 -6.01
C LEU A 14 5.31 0.37 -4.77
N PHE A 15 4.81 1.50 -4.30
CA PHE A 15 5.37 2.12 -3.10
C PHE A 15 5.22 1.16 -1.91
N THR A 16 4.07 0.53 -1.78
CA THR A 16 3.83 -0.42 -0.71
C THR A 16 4.81 -1.58 -0.78
N ILE A 17 5.01 -2.13 -1.97
CA ILE A 17 5.93 -3.25 -2.14
C ILE A 17 7.35 -2.84 -1.79
N ILE A 18 7.78 -1.67 -2.24
CA ILE A 18 9.13 -1.19 -1.95
C ILE A 18 9.31 -1.01 -0.45
N MET A 19 8.34 -0.42 0.22
CA MET A 19 8.44 -0.20 1.66
C MET A 19 8.45 -1.52 2.42
N CYS A 20 7.65 -2.48 1.99
CA CYS A 20 7.66 -3.79 2.62
C CYS A 20 9.00 -4.48 2.41
N ALA A 21 9.55 -4.40 1.22
CA ALA A 21 10.85 -5.00 0.94
C ALA A 21 11.93 -4.37 1.79
N ASP A 22 11.90 -3.06 1.92
CA ASP A 22 12.84 -2.34 2.78
C ASP A 22 12.75 -2.83 4.22
N LEU A 23 11.53 -2.95 4.71
CA LEU A 23 11.32 -3.39 6.07
C LEU A 23 11.88 -4.79 6.31
N TRP A 24 11.70 -5.68 5.33
CA TRP A 24 12.17 -7.05 5.48
C TRP A 24 13.66 -7.21 5.25
N THR A 25 14.31 -6.25 4.57
CA THR A 25 15.75 -6.28 4.40
C THR A 25 16.51 -5.73 5.59
N LEU A 26 15.85 -4.95 6.43
CA LEU A 26 16.51 -4.39 7.61
C LEU A 26 16.90 -5.51 8.58
N PRO A 27 18.10 -5.45 9.15
CA PRO A 27 18.51 -6.47 10.11
C PRO A 27 17.69 -6.37 11.38
N ALA A 28 17.26 -7.54 11.88
CA ALA A 28 16.53 -7.60 13.12
C ALA A 28 17.49 -7.35 14.29
N ILE A 29 17.12 -6.43 15.17
CA ILE A 29 17.94 -6.16 16.34
C ILE A 29 17.80 -7.31 17.32
N ASP A 30 16.56 -7.70 17.59
CA ASP A 30 16.27 -8.86 18.41
C ASP A 30 15.42 -9.80 17.58
N GLY A 31 15.79 -11.08 17.53
CA GLY A 31 15.16 -12.03 16.64
C GLY A 31 13.64 -11.96 16.65
N ASN A 32 13.05 -12.20 17.83
CA ASN A 32 11.59 -12.26 17.90
C ASN A 32 10.96 -10.88 17.77
N ALA A 33 11.56 -9.90 18.39
CA ALA A 33 11.02 -8.53 18.32
C ALA A 33 11.08 -8.02 16.88
N GLY A 34 12.18 -8.30 16.20
CA GLY A 34 12.31 -7.87 14.82
C GLY A 34 11.27 -8.48 13.92
N LEU A 35 10.97 -9.76 14.12
CA LEU A 35 9.96 -10.43 13.33
C LEU A 35 8.58 -9.84 13.58
N ALA A 36 8.25 -9.58 14.83
CA ALA A 36 6.96 -9.01 15.17
C ALA A 36 6.80 -7.62 14.53
N GLU A 37 7.86 -6.83 14.58
CA GLU A 37 7.83 -5.51 13.96
C GLU A 37 7.63 -5.60 12.46
N LYS A 38 8.33 -6.54 11.83
CA LYS A 38 8.21 -6.71 10.39
C LYS A 38 6.81 -7.11 9.99
N LEU A 39 6.25 -8.06 10.73
CA LEU A 39 4.88 -8.49 10.46
C LEU A 39 3.88 -7.37 10.67
N GLY A 40 4.02 -6.64 11.76
CA GLY A 40 3.14 -5.52 12.04
C GLY A 40 3.26 -4.43 11.00
N GLY A 41 4.48 -4.07 10.64
CA GLY A 41 4.71 -3.05 9.63
C GLY A 41 4.16 -3.44 8.28
N THR A 42 4.37 -4.69 7.89
CA THR A 42 3.84 -5.19 6.62
C THR A 42 2.32 -5.12 6.62
N GLY A 43 1.70 -5.54 7.71
CA GLY A 43 0.25 -5.47 7.83
C GLY A 43 -0.26 -4.05 7.71
N LEU A 44 0.42 -3.11 8.36
CA LEU A 44 0.05 -1.71 8.28
C LEU A 44 0.17 -1.17 6.86
N PHE A 45 1.26 -1.48 6.18
CA PHE A 45 1.44 -1.03 4.81
C PHE A 45 0.36 -1.58 3.90
N ILE A 46 0.07 -2.87 4.03
CA ILE A 46 -0.95 -3.50 3.20
C ILE A 46 -2.32 -2.91 3.49
N SER A 47 -2.64 -2.71 4.76
CA SER A 47 -3.92 -2.11 5.14
C SER A 47 -4.05 -0.72 4.55
N THR A 48 -3.00 0.09 4.63
CA THR A 48 -3.02 1.43 4.07
C THR A 48 -3.22 1.38 2.57
N ALA A 49 -2.54 0.46 1.90
CA ALA A 49 -2.68 0.32 0.45
C ALA A 49 -4.10 -0.06 0.07
N VAL A 50 -4.71 -0.98 0.82
CA VAL A 50 -6.08 -1.39 0.53
C VAL A 50 -7.04 -0.22 0.72
N VAL A 51 -6.88 0.52 1.81
CA VAL A 51 -7.73 1.68 2.05
C VAL A 51 -7.57 2.71 0.95
N ALA A 52 -6.33 2.99 0.57
CA ALA A 52 -6.06 3.95 -0.50
C ALA A 52 -6.69 3.48 -1.81
N HIS A 53 -6.57 2.19 -2.09
CA HIS A 53 -7.16 1.62 -3.30
C HIS A 53 -8.67 1.85 -3.33
N ILE A 54 -9.33 1.55 -2.22
CA ILE A 54 -10.78 1.71 -2.13
C ILE A 54 -11.15 3.18 -2.28
N VAL A 55 -10.44 4.06 -1.60
CA VAL A 55 -10.74 5.49 -1.64
C VAL A 55 -10.55 6.03 -3.06
N ILE A 56 -9.46 5.67 -3.70
CA ILE A 56 -9.18 6.14 -5.05
C ILE A 56 -10.27 5.68 -6.01
N LYS A 57 -10.64 4.42 -5.91
CA LYS A 57 -11.68 3.88 -6.79
C LYS A 57 -13.01 4.59 -6.55
N ARG A 58 -13.31 4.87 -5.30
CA ARG A 58 -14.57 5.52 -4.95
C ARG A 58 -14.63 6.94 -5.49
N ILE A 59 -13.57 7.68 -5.28
CA ILE A 59 -13.55 9.08 -5.70
C ILE A 59 -13.65 9.17 -7.21
N LEU A 60 -12.85 8.39 -7.91
CA LEU A 60 -12.84 8.44 -9.37
C LEU A 60 -14.14 7.91 -9.95
N LYS A 61 -14.72 6.91 -9.29
CA LYS A 61 -16.00 6.40 -9.73
C LYS A 61 -17.10 7.45 -9.60
N THR A 62 -17.07 8.20 -8.50
CA THR A 62 -18.06 9.24 -8.28
C THR A 62 -17.95 10.33 -9.33
N GLU A 63 -16.72 10.74 -9.63
CA GLU A 63 -16.48 11.75 -10.66
C GLU A 63 -17.01 11.27 -12.01
N LYS A 64 -16.71 10.04 -12.34
CA LYS A 64 -17.13 9.49 -13.61
C LYS A 64 -18.64 9.40 -13.70
N LYS A 65 -19.29 9.13 -12.59
CA LYS A 65 -20.74 8.98 -12.56
C LYS A 65 -21.42 10.30 -12.85
N GLU A 66 -20.81 11.39 -12.47
CA GLU A 66 -21.40 12.70 -12.71
C GLU A 66 -21.49 13.02 -14.19
N ASN A 67 -20.61 12.48 -14.96
CA ASN A 67 -20.65 12.70 -16.39
C ASN A 67 -21.75 11.88 -17.04
#